data_f01fe046eb5f4798eb41ef548ce25b53
#
_entry.id   f01fe046eb5f4798eb41ef548ce25b53
#
_cell.length_a   1.000
_cell.length_b   1.000
_cell.length_c   1.000
_cell.angle_alpha   90.00
_cell.angle_beta   90.00
_cell.angle_gamma   90.00
#
_symmetry.space_group_name_H-M   'P 1'
#
loop_
_entity.id
_entity.type
_entity.pdbx_description
1 polymer ?
#
loop_
_entity_poly.entity_id
_entity_poly.type
_entity_poly.pdbx_seq_one_letter_code
_entity_poly.pdbx_strand_id
1 'polypeptide(L)'
;MINIGEVLLSLWNSSGFAALSAGFGDGGWQNLVMLIIGCVLLYLGIVKQFEPLLMCGIAFGCVLTNLPMGGLYHQELWTAFMDPSSPAYHSFGAIMREGGLLDITYIGVKTSLYPCLIFMGVGAMTDFGPLLSNPKSLLLGAAAQMGVFIAFFGGVLLGFTGPEAASIGIIGGADGPTAIFLTTKLAPHLLGAIAVAAYSYMALIPLIQPPIMNLMTTPEQRKIKMVQTRTVSKAEKIIFPILVTIFVALLLPDTAALIGCLMFGNLCKETGLTDRLRDTMQNALMNIVTILLSLSVGATMVGSTFLTASTLKIVVLGVVAFGISTAGGLLGGLVMCKATGGKVNPLIGSAGVSAVPMAARVSNMVGQKNNPSNFLLMHAMGPNVAGVIGSAIAAGFLLQVFG
;
A
#
# COMPACT_ATOMS: atom_id res chain seq x y z
N MET A 1 -42.14 -22.86 33.80
CA MET A 1 -41.48 -23.79 32.84
C MET A 1 -40.93 -22.95 31.71
N ILE A 2 -39.65 -23.08 31.41
CA ILE A 2 -39.04 -22.41 30.26
C ILE A 2 -39.66 -23.03 28.99
N ASN A 3 -40.35 -22.26 28.20
CA ASN A 3 -40.90 -22.72 26.93
C ASN A 3 -39.75 -22.80 25.91
N ILE A 4 -39.32 -24.03 25.61
CA ILE A 4 -38.19 -24.28 24.71
C ILE A 4 -38.50 -23.69 23.30
N GLY A 5 -39.76 -23.72 22.87
CA GLY A 5 -40.15 -23.11 21.59
C GLY A 5 -39.94 -21.59 21.54
N GLU A 6 -40.29 -20.88 22.60
CA GLU A 6 -40.05 -19.42 22.71
C GLU A 6 -38.55 -19.09 22.78
N VAL A 7 -37.77 -19.91 23.45
CA VAL A 7 -36.31 -19.75 23.50
C VAL A 7 -35.69 -19.97 22.13
N LEU A 8 -36.08 -21.01 21.40
CA LEU A 8 -35.58 -21.27 20.04
C LEU A 8 -35.98 -20.17 19.07
N LEU A 9 -37.24 -19.67 19.18
CA LEU A 9 -37.72 -18.57 18.34
C LEU A 9 -36.96 -17.25 18.66
N SER A 10 -36.70 -16.98 19.92
CA SER A 10 -35.90 -15.79 20.30
C SER A 10 -34.46 -15.89 19.83
N LEU A 11 -33.84 -17.07 19.92
CA LEU A 11 -32.49 -17.32 19.38
C LEU A 11 -32.45 -17.14 17.86
N TRP A 12 -33.48 -17.65 17.14
CA TRP A 12 -33.57 -17.43 15.71
C TRP A 12 -33.70 -15.93 15.38
N ASN A 13 -34.63 -15.23 16.00
CA ASN A 13 -34.89 -13.80 15.75
C ASN A 13 -33.72 -12.91 16.12
N SER A 14 -32.88 -13.32 17.06
CA SER A 14 -31.64 -12.61 17.44
C SER A 14 -30.41 -13.09 16.65
N SER A 15 -30.57 -14.02 15.69
CA SER A 15 -29.46 -14.53 14.91
C SER A 15 -29.17 -13.69 13.67
N GLY A 16 -27.91 -13.64 13.25
CA GLY A 16 -27.51 -13.04 11.98
C GLY A 16 -28.17 -13.71 10.76
N PHE A 17 -28.62 -14.98 10.85
CA PHE A 17 -29.35 -15.65 9.79
C PHE A 17 -30.74 -15.05 9.58
N ALA A 18 -31.46 -14.75 10.67
CA ALA A 18 -32.74 -14.07 10.59
C ALA A 18 -32.57 -12.64 10.01
N ALA A 19 -31.55 -11.92 10.44
CA ALA A 19 -31.23 -10.59 9.92
C ALA A 19 -30.89 -10.63 8.42
N LEU A 20 -30.11 -11.62 7.94
CA LEU A 20 -29.84 -11.82 6.52
C LEU A 20 -31.10 -12.12 5.72
N SER A 21 -32.00 -12.98 6.23
CA SER A 21 -33.24 -13.37 5.54
C SER A 21 -34.26 -12.23 5.52
N ALA A 22 -34.44 -11.51 6.63
CA ALA A 22 -35.38 -10.41 6.75
C ALA A 22 -34.93 -9.16 5.98
N GLY A 23 -33.62 -8.87 6.00
CA GLY A 23 -33.03 -7.70 5.35
C GLY A 23 -32.68 -7.87 3.88
N PHE A 24 -33.02 -8.99 3.25
CA PHE A 24 -32.62 -9.25 1.86
C PHE A 24 -33.17 -8.22 0.85
N GLY A 25 -34.35 -7.63 1.14
CA GLY A 25 -34.92 -6.53 0.37
C GLY A 25 -34.31 -5.15 0.66
N ASP A 26 -33.77 -4.93 1.87
CA ASP A 26 -33.26 -3.64 2.36
C ASP A 26 -31.73 -3.58 2.41
N GLY A 27 -31.04 -4.22 1.47
CA GLY A 27 -29.57 -4.19 1.37
C GLY A 27 -28.85 -5.39 1.99
N GLY A 28 -29.54 -6.32 2.64
CA GLY A 28 -28.94 -7.55 3.18
C GLY A 28 -28.27 -8.45 2.15
N TRP A 29 -28.67 -8.35 0.88
CA TRP A 29 -27.97 -8.99 -0.23
C TRP A 29 -26.52 -8.46 -0.40
N GLN A 30 -26.28 -7.19 -0.09
CA GLN A 30 -24.94 -6.59 -0.15
C GLN A 30 -24.01 -7.24 0.86
N ASN A 31 -24.50 -7.50 2.09
CA ASN A 31 -23.72 -8.22 3.10
C ASN A 31 -23.35 -9.63 2.63
N LEU A 32 -24.29 -10.36 2.04
CA LEU A 32 -24.02 -11.70 1.50
C LEU A 32 -22.97 -11.66 0.39
N VAL A 33 -23.06 -10.71 -0.54
CA VAL A 33 -22.08 -10.53 -1.61
C VAL A 33 -20.71 -10.19 -1.02
N MET A 34 -20.64 -9.32 0.00
CA MET A 34 -19.38 -8.98 0.65
C MET A 34 -18.77 -10.14 1.43
N LEU A 35 -19.58 -11.01 2.05
CA LEU A 35 -19.09 -12.25 2.66
C LEU A 35 -18.46 -13.17 1.60
N ILE A 36 -19.07 -13.29 0.42
CA ILE A 36 -18.51 -14.06 -0.71
C ILE A 36 -17.19 -13.41 -1.17
N ILE A 37 -17.17 -12.08 -1.35
CA ILE A 37 -15.95 -11.34 -1.72
C ILE A 37 -14.85 -11.56 -0.67
N GLY A 38 -15.16 -11.46 0.62
CA GLY A 38 -14.21 -11.75 1.70
C GLY A 38 -13.64 -13.17 1.62
N CYS A 39 -14.49 -14.17 1.36
CA CYS A 39 -14.04 -15.56 1.14
C CYS A 39 -13.15 -15.71 -0.10
N VAL A 40 -13.48 -15.03 -1.20
CA VAL A 40 -12.63 -15.02 -2.42
C VAL A 40 -11.28 -14.38 -2.13
N LEU A 41 -11.25 -13.26 -1.43
CA LEU A 41 -9.99 -12.60 -1.03
C LEU A 41 -9.16 -13.50 -0.08
N LEU A 42 -9.80 -14.22 0.85
CA LEU A 42 -9.12 -15.23 1.68
C LEU A 42 -8.53 -16.35 0.82
N TYR A 43 -9.26 -16.85 -0.16
CA TYR A 43 -8.74 -17.84 -1.10
C TYR A 43 -7.53 -17.32 -1.87
N LEU A 44 -7.57 -16.08 -2.35
CA LEU A 44 -6.44 -15.45 -3.03
C LEU A 44 -5.23 -15.30 -2.10
N GLY A 45 -5.43 -14.87 -0.86
CA GLY A 45 -4.35 -14.73 0.12
C GLY A 45 -3.75 -16.07 0.53
N ILE A 46 -4.58 -17.07 0.86
CA ILE A 46 -4.13 -18.36 1.43
C ILE A 46 -3.63 -19.30 0.33
N VAL A 47 -4.44 -19.53 -0.72
CA VAL A 47 -4.16 -20.56 -1.73
C VAL A 47 -3.27 -20.01 -2.84
N LYS A 48 -3.53 -18.78 -3.31
CA LYS A 48 -2.74 -18.14 -4.36
C LYS A 48 -1.53 -17.36 -3.82
N GLN A 49 -1.41 -17.24 -2.49
CA GLN A 49 -0.33 -16.55 -1.80
C GLN A 49 -0.15 -15.08 -2.23
N PHE A 50 -1.26 -14.40 -2.54
CA PHE A 50 -1.29 -13.00 -2.90
C PHE A 50 -1.16 -12.16 -1.62
N GLU A 51 0.05 -11.68 -1.34
CA GLU A 51 0.42 -10.85 -0.17
C GLU A 51 -0.28 -11.34 1.12
N PRO A 52 -0.04 -12.60 1.55
CA PRO A 52 -0.87 -13.28 2.55
C PRO A 52 -0.91 -12.55 3.90
N LEU A 53 0.15 -11.82 4.28
CA LEU A 53 0.23 -11.12 5.56
C LEU A 53 -0.81 -10.01 5.71
N LEU A 54 -1.12 -9.31 4.63
CA LEU A 54 -2.10 -8.22 4.63
C LEU A 54 -3.45 -8.67 4.08
N MET A 55 -3.45 -9.42 2.97
CA MET A 55 -4.68 -9.84 2.30
C MET A 55 -5.58 -10.68 3.21
N CYS A 56 -5.00 -11.61 3.98
CA CYS A 56 -5.80 -12.43 4.91
C CYS A 56 -6.48 -11.57 5.99
N GLY A 57 -5.78 -10.58 6.55
CA GLY A 57 -6.36 -9.67 7.54
C GLY A 57 -7.44 -8.77 6.95
N ILE A 58 -7.19 -8.18 5.77
CA ILE A 58 -8.19 -7.36 5.05
C ILE A 58 -9.44 -8.18 4.72
N ALA A 59 -9.26 -9.37 4.17
CA ALA A 59 -10.35 -10.25 3.82
C ALA A 59 -11.17 -10.69 5.04
N PHE A 60 -10.49 -11.01 6.14
CA PHE A 60 -11.15 -11.40 7.38
C PHE A 60 -11.87 -10.21 8.05
N GLY A 61 -11.28 -9.02 8.03
CA GLY A 61 -11.93 -7.77 8.46
C GLY A 61 -13.20 -7.48 7.64
N CYS A 62 -13.14 -7.69 6.32
CA CYS A 62 -14.31 -7.59 5.43
C CYS A 62 -15.40 -8.60 5.82
N VAL A 63 -15.04 -9.85 6.12
CA VAL A 63 -16.01 -10.84 6.61
C VAL A 63 -16.65 -10.36 7.91
N LEU A 64 -15.85 -9.98 8.88
CA LEU A 64 -16.34 -9.57 10.21
C LEU A 64 -17.29 -8.37 10.17
N THR A 65 -16.98 -7.35 9.36
CA THR A 65 -17.82 -6.13 9.28
C THR A 65 -19.16 -6.38 8.58
N ASN A 66 -19.21 -7.34 7.66
CA ASN A 66 -20.43 -7.67 6.92
C ASN A 66 -21.28 -8.80 7.56
N LEU A 67 -20.87 -9.29 8.76
CA LEU A 67 -21.71 -10.17 9.55
C LEU A 67 -22.85 -9.37 10.18
N PRO A 68 -24.12 -9.65 9.86
CA PRO A 68 -25.24 -8.92 10.46
C PRO A 68 -25.27 -9.09 11.98
N MET A 69 -25.65 -8.02 12.69
CA MET A 69 -25.74 -7.96 14.16
C MET A 69 -24.41 -8.18 14.89
N GLY A 70 -23.27 -8.15 14.20
CA GLY A 70 -21.96 -8.35 14.81
C GLY A 70 -21.51 -7.20 15.71
N GLY A 71 -21.95 -5.95 15.44
CA GLY A 71 -21.63 -4.75 16.23
C GLY A 71 -20.11 -4.49 16.32
N LEU A 72 -19.33 -4.90 15.31
CA LEU A 72 -17.88 -4.77 15.33
C LEU A 72 -17.39 -3.47 14.69
N TYR A 73 -18.12 -2.97 13.69
CA TYR A 73 -17.82 -1.76 12.94
C TYR A 73 -19.11 -1.01 12.61
N HIS A 74 -19.12 0.31 12.84
CA HIS A 74 -20.28 1.18 12.69
C HIS A 74 -19.97 2.31 11.72
N GLN A 75 -20.35 2.16 10.46
CA GLN A 75 -20.10 3.15 9.41
C GLN A 75 -20.70 4.52 9.76
N GLU A 76 -21.86 4.55 10.44
CA GLU A 76 -22.55 5.76 10.86
C GLU A 76 -21.74 6.60 11.87
N LEU A 77 -20.98 5.95 12.77
CA LEU A 77 -20.10 6.67 13.71
C LEU A 77 -18.97 7.38 12.96
N TRP A 78 -18.42 6.75 11.94
CA TRP A 78 -17.36 7.37 11.14
C TRP A 78 -17.89 8.44 10.19
N THR A 79 -19.12 8.30 9.70
CA THR A 79 -19.82 9.36 8.96
C THR A 79 -20.05 10.57 9.86
N ALA A 80 -20.56 10.37 11.08
CA ALA A 80 -20.75 11.42 12.06
C ALA A 80 -19.42 12.07 12.50
N PHE A 81 -18.34 11.31 12.61
CA PHE A 81 -16.99 11.80 12.89
C PHE A 81 -16.48 12.78 11.81
N MET A 82 -16.88 12.59 10.55
CA MET A 82 -16.47 13.43 9.42
C MET A 82 -17.43 14.59 9.14
N ASP A 83 -18.63 14.58 9.70
CA ASP A 83 -19.65 15.63 9.48
C ASP A 83 -19.45 16.82 10.43
N PRO A 84 -19.09 18.01 9.91
CA PRO A 84 -18.92 19.22 10.73
C PRO A 84 -20.18 19.63 11.50
N SER A 85 -21.38 19.18 11.07
CA SER A 85 -22.64 19.47 11.76
C SER A 85 -22.94 18.52 12.93
N SER A 86 -22.19 17.42 13.04
CA SER A 86 -22.39 16.39 14.06
C SER A 86 -21.74 16.76 15.39
N PRO A 87 -22.39 16.48 16.54
CA PRO A 87 -21.76 16.58 17.86
C PRO A 87 -20.54 15.66 18.04
N ALA A 88 -20.44 14.60 17.21
CA ALA A 88 -19.34 13.65 17.20
C ALA A 88 -18.19 14.06 16.25
N TYR A 89 -18.26 15.26 15.65
CA TYR A 89 -17.22 15.74 14.73
C TYR A 89 -15.84 15.69 15.38
N HIS A 90 -14.92 14.97 14.76
CA HIS A 90 -13.54 14.72 15.22
C HIS A 90 -13.42 14.19 16.67
N SER A 91 -14.48 13.57 17.21
CA SER A 91 -14.51 13.03 18.56
C SER A 91 -14.13 11.54 18.62
N PHE A 92 -12.86 11.23 18.84
CA PHE A 92 -12.44 9.85 19.13
C PHE A 92 -13.07 9.29 20.42
N GLY A 93 -13.43 10.17 21.37
CA GLY A 93 -14.12 9.77 22.60
C GLY A 93 -15.51 9.17 22.34
N ALA A 94 -16.23 9.65 21.33
CA ALA A 94 -17.50 9.05 20.90
C ALA A 94 -17.27 7.65 20.31
N ILE A 95 -16.29 7.51 19.43
CA ILE A 95 -15.90 6.20 18.83
C ILE A 95 -15.53 5.18 19.92
N MET A 96 -14.76 5.58 20.94
CA MET A 96 -14.35 4.68 22.02
C MET A 96 -15.50 4.26 22.95
N ARG A 97 -16.56 5.05 23.06
CA ARG A 97 -17.71 4.73 23.91
C ARG A 97 -18.77 3.89 23.22
N GLU A 98 -19.00 4.15 21.94
CA GLU A 98 -20.14 3.62 21.19
C GLU A 98 -19.70 2.61 20.12
N GLY A 99 -18.40 2.62 19.75
CA GLY A 99 -17.85 1.77 18.71
C GLY A 99 -17.56 0.36 19.16
N GLY A 100 -17.55 -0.56 18.20
CA GLY A 100 -17.11 -1.94 18.35
C GLY A 100 -15.58 -2.10 18.28
N LEU A 101 -15.13 -3.34 18.34
CA LEU A 101 -13.69 -3.67 18.31
C LEU A 101 -12.97 -3.10 17.07
N LEU A 102 -13.58 -3.22 15.89
CA LEU A 102 -12.97 -2.75 14.65
C LEU A 102 -13.00 -1.23 14.53
N ASP A 103 -13.98 -0.54 15.13
CA ASP A 103 -13.98 0.91 15.22
C ASP A 103 -12.80 1.42 16.04
N ILE A 104 -12.55 0.81 17.20
CA ILE A 104 -11.45 1.18 18.09
C ILE A 104 -10.10 0.94 17.40
N THR A 105 -9.92 -0.20 16.75
CA THR A 105 -8.67 -0.48 16.02
C THR A 105 -8.50 0.44 14.80
N TYR A 106 -9.58 0.86 14.14
CA TYR A 106 -9.52 1.78 13.01
C TYR A 106 -9.03 3.19 13.40
N ILE A 107 -9.09 3.59 14.67
CA ILE A 107 -8.50 4.86 15.15
C ILE A 107 -7.01 4.94 14.75
N GLY A 108 -6.25 3.84 14.86
CA GLY A 108 -4.84 3.83 14.47
C GLY A 108 -4.60 3.99 12.96
N VAL A 109 -5.58 3.62 12.13
CA VAL A 109 -5.58 3.93 10.69
C VAL A 109 -5.89 5.41 10.49
N LYS A 110 -6.98 5.89 11.08
CA LYS A 110 -7.48 7.27 10.94
C LYS A 110 -6.46 8.31 11.40
N THR A 111 -5.70 8.02 12.44
CA THR A 111 -4.60 8.88 12.94
C THR A 111 -3.31 8.73 12.14
N SER A 112 -3.26 7.88 11.13
CA SER A 112 -2.06 7.54 10.36
C SER A 112 -0.94 6.87 11.18
N LEU A 113 -1.25 6.40 12.39
CA LEU A 113 -0.27 5.75 13.27
C LEU A 113 0.28 4.46 12.62
N TYR A 114 -0.62 3.59 12.15
CA TYR A 114 -0.20 2.29 11.59
C TYR A 114 0.65 2.42 10.32
N PRO A 115 0.30 3.24 9.31
CA PRO A 115 1.16 3.46 8.16
C PRO A 115 2.57 3.92 8.54
N CYS A 116 2.69 4.87 9.47
CA CYS A 116 3.99 5.37 9.94
C CYS A 116 4.82 4.28 10.64
N LEU A 117 4.20 3.45 11.49
CA LEU A 117 4.88 2.34 12.17
C LEU A 117 5.31 1.24 11.18
N ILE A 118 4.52 0.97 10.15
CA ILE A 118 4.93 0.05 9.07
C ILE A 118 6.15 0.61 8.33
N PHE A 119 6.15 1.91 8.01
CA PHE A 119 7.30 2.56 7.39
C PHE A 119 8.56 2.46 8.27
N MET A 120 8.42 2.54 9.58
CA MET A 120 9.54 2.32 10.52
C MET A 120 10.11 0.90 10.39
N GLY A 121 9.25 -0.11 10.34
CA GLY A 121 9.65 -1.50 10.11
C GLY A 121 10.29 -1.71 8.73
N VAL A 122 9.72 -1.13 7.68
CA VAL A 122 10.29 -1.14 6.32
C VAL A 122 11.68 -0.50 6.31
N GLY A 123 11.87 0.64 7.00
CA GLY A 123 13.18 1.29 7.14
C GLY A 123 14.22 0.40 7.83
N ALA A 124 13.81 -0.31 8.89
CA ALA A 124 14.67 -1.25 9.61
C ALA A 124 15.10 -2.46 8.76
N MET A 125 14.29 -2.85 7.76
CA MET A 125 14.63 -3.92 6.81
C MET A 125 15.41 -3.43 5.60
N THR A 126 15.20 -2.18 5.15
CA THR A 126 15.71 -1.64 3.90
C THR A 126 17.22 -1.38 3.96
N ASP A 127 17.93 -1.75 2.89
CA ASP A 127 19.33 -1.36 2.68
C ASP A 127 19.42 -0.26 1.61
N PHE A 128 19.78 0.95 2.03
CA PHE A 128 20.01 2.08 1.15
C PHE A 128 21.40 2.08 0.49
N GLY A 129 22.26 1.11 0.81
CA GLY A 129 23.59 0.97 0.20
C GLY A 129 23.58 0.98 -1.33
N PRO A 130 22.73 0.19 -2.01
CA PRO A 130 22.63 0.23 -3.47
C PRO A 130 22.25 1.60 -4.05
N LEU A 131 21.38 2.36 -3.36
CA LEU A 131 21.02 3.72 -3.74
C LEU A 131 22.21 4.68 -3.56
N LEU A 132 22.89 4.60 -2.42
CA LEU A 132 24.05 5.45 -2.11
C LEU A 132 25.24 5.14 -3.03
N SER A 133 25.43 3.89 -3.43
CA SER A 133 26.47 3.48 -4.36
C SER A 133 26.24 4.01 -5.77
N ASN A 134 24.98 4.19 -6.18
CA ASN A 134 24.59 4.76 -7.47
C ASN A 134 23.42 5.75 -7.31
N PRO A 135 23.67 7.00 -6.90
CA PRO A 135 22.61 7.99 -6.68
C PRO A 135 21.75 8.31 -7.92
N LYS A 136 22.26 8.03 -9.13
CA LYS A 136 21.48 8.19 -10.38
C LYS A 136 20.24 7.30 -10.41
N SER A 137 20.18 6.25 -9.60
CA SER A 137 19.02 5.40 -9.45
C SER A 137 17.80 6.12 -8.85
N LEU A 138 17.99 7.28 -8.16
CA LEU A 138 16.90 8.18 -7.77
C LEU A 138 16.05 8.62 -8.96
N LEU A 139 16.66 8.88 -10.12
CA LEU A 139 15.96 9.26 -11.33
C LEU A 139 15.04 8.15 -11.85
N LEU A 140 15.42 6.88 -11.64
CA LEU A 140 14.59 5.74 -12.03
C LEU A 140 13.38 5.57 -11.11
N GLY A 141 13.56 5.77 -9.79
CA GLY A 141 12.47 5.85 -8.84
C GLY A 141 11.49 6.98 -9.16
N ALA A 142 12.02 8.18 -9.46
CA ALA A 142 11.20 9.32 -9.88
C ALA A 142 10.45 9.06 -11.20
N ALA A 143 11.09 8.44 -12.20
CA ALA A 143 10.45 8.08 -13.46
C ALA A 143 9.29 7.10 -13.27
N ALA A 144 9.39 6.16 -12.33
CA ALA A 144 8.32 5.24 -12.00
C ALA A 144 7.11 5.95 -11.36
N GLN A 145 7.28 7.09 -10.67
CA GLN A 145 6.16 7.87 -10.12
C GLN A 145 5.28 8.50 -11.20
N MET A 146 5.68 8.46 -12.45
CA MET A 146 4.83 8.90 -13.59
C MET A 146 3.45 8.23 -13.57
N GLY A 147 3.36 6.97 -13.12
CA GLY A 147 2.09 6.27 -12.99
C GLY A 147 1.17 6.87 -11.94
N VAL A 148 1.71 7.46 -10.87
CA VAL A 148 0.91 8.18 -9.85
C VAL A 148 0.18 9.35 -10.49
N PHE A 149 0.90 10.19 -11.23
CA PHE A 149 0.31 11.38 -11.84
C PHE A 149 -0.64 11.04 -13.00
N ILE A 150 -0.30 10.04 -13.82
CA ILE A 150 -1.19 9.60 -14.92
C ILE A 150 -2.48 8.97 -14.35
N ALA A 151 -2.39 8.21 -13.27
CA ALA A 151 -3.56 7.67 -12.60
C ALA A 151 -4.40 8.77 -11.94
N PHE A 152 -3.78 9.80 -11.39
CA PHE A 152 -4.48 10.99 -10.91
C PHE A 152 -5.31 11.64 -12.03
N PHE A 153 -4.69 11.94 -13.17
CA PHE A 153 -5.40 12.48 -14.33
C PHE A 153 -6.50 11.53 -14.83
N GLY A 154 -6.25 10.24 -14.86
CA GLY A 154 -7.26 9.22 -15.19
C GLY A 154 -8.44 9.25 -14.22
N GLY A 155 -8.20 9.43 -12.92
CA GLY A 155 -9.24 9.60 -11.90
C GLY A 155 -10.11 10.83 -12.17
N VAL A 156 -9.49 11.96 -12.43
CA VAL A 156 -10.21 13.21 -12.79
C VAL A 156 -11.06 13.01 -14.05
N LEU A 157 -10.54 12.37 -15.09
CA LEU A 157 -11.27 12.07 -16.32
C LEU A 157 -12.45 11.11 -16.10
N LEU A 158 -12.38 10.21 -15.12
CA LEU A 158 -13.46 9.31 -14.75
C LEU A 158 -14.51 9.96 -13.84
N GLY A 159 -14.34 11.26 -13.50
CA GLY A 159 -15.29 12.05 -12.73
C GLY A 159 -15.07 12.03 -11.22
N PHE A 160 -13.92 11.59 -10.73
CA PHE A 160 -13.55 11.69 -9.32
C PHE A 160 -13.13 13.13 -8.97
N THR A 161 -13.38 13.54 -7.74
CA THR A 161 -12.90 14.82 -7.22
C THR A 161 -11.38 14.84 -7.10
N GLY A 162 -10.76 16.02 -6.96
CA GLY A 162 -9.31 16.14 -6.80
C GLY A 162 -8.72 15.27 -5.68
N PRO A 163 -9.27 15.34 -4.43
CA PRO A 163 -8.84 14.48 -3.33
C PRO A 163 -9.01 12.98 -3.59
N GLU A 164 -10.13 12.58 -4.20
CA GLU A 164 -10.37 11.18 -4.58
C GLU A 164 -9.40 10.71 -5.67
N ALA A 165 -9.20 11.50 -6.71
CA ALA A 165 -8.27 11.21 -7.79
C ALA A 165 -6.82 11.13 -7.28
N ALA A 166 -6.42 11.99 -6.32
CA ALA A 166 -5.13 11.93 -5.66
C ALA A 166 -4.94 10.61 -4.88
N SER A 167 -5.98 10.21 -4.15
CA SER A 167 -6.01 8.94 -3.40
C SER A 167 -5.96 7.71 -4.31
N ILE A 168 -6.57 7.78 -5.49
CA ILE A 168 -6.48 6.73 -6.52
C ILE A 168 -5.10 6.74 -7.19
N GLY A 169 -4.60 7.93 -7.50
CA GLY A 169 -3.32 8.12 -8.19
C GLY A 169 -2.16 7.44 -7.46
N ILE A 170 -2.11 7.56 -6.13
CA ILE A 170 -1.01 7.01 -5.33
C ILE A 170 -0.86 5.48 -5.43
N ILE A 171 -1.91 4.75 -5.85
CA ILE A 171 -1.84 3.30 -6.13
C ILE A 171 -0.73 3.01 -7.14
N GLY A 172 -0.52 3.91 -8.11
CA GLY A 172 0.54 3.78 -9.11
C GLY A 172 1.95 3.71 -8.52
N GLY A 173 2.18 4.27 -7.32
CA GLY A 173 3.44 4.14 -6.61
C GLY A 173 3.75 2.72 -6.14
N ALA A 174 2.76 1.83 -6.10
CA ALA A 174 2.83 0.46 -5.56
C ALA A 174 3.35 0.43 -4.11
N ASP A 175 2.83 1.32 -3.29
CA ASP A 175 3.18 1.49 -1.88
C ASP A 175 1.90 1.48 -1.03
N GLY A 176 1.58 0.32 -0.46
CA GLY A 176 0.36 0.11 0.30
C GLY A 176 0.22 1.05 1.50
N PRO A 177 1.20 1.13 2.40
CA PRO A 177 1.16 2.04 3.55
C PRO A 177 1.00 3.51 3.16
N THR A 178 1.69 3.98 2.11
CA THR A 178 1.53 5.34 1.58
C THR A 178 0.13 5.57 1.01
N ALA A 179 -0.42 4.57 0.31
CA ALA A 179 -1.78 4.66 -0.23
C ALA A 179 -2.82 4.80 0.91
N ILE A 180 -2.67 4.02 1.99
CA ILE A 180 -3.54 4.14 3.17
C ILE A 180 -3.36 5.51 3.83
N PHE A 181 -2.12 5.96 4.03
CA PHE A 181 -1.82 7.26 4.65
C PHE A 181 -2.49 8.42 3.92
N LEU A 182 -2.35 8.46 2.60
CA LEU A 182 -2.92 9.53 1.77
C LEU A 182 -4.45 9.44 1.75
N THR A 183 -5.00 8.26 1.47
CA THR A 183 -6.44 8.05 1.32
C THR A 183 -7.19 8.35 2.62
N THR A 184 -6.64 7.97 3.77
CA THR A 184 -7.24 8.24 5.07
C THR A 184 -7.44 9.74 5.33
N LYS A 185 -6.59 10.58 4.76
CA LYS A 185 -6.68 12.04 4.88
C LYS A 185 -7.57 12.67 3.81
N LEU A 186 -7.43 12.25 2.55
CA LEU A 186 -8.07 12.89 1.40
C LEU A 186 -9.45 12.30 1.03
N ALA A 187 -9.60 10.98 1.08
CA ALA A 187 -10.82 10.28 0.66
C ALA A 187 -11.09 9.02 1.51
N PRO A 188 -11.38 9.16 2.82
CA PRO A 188 -11.54 8.01 3.73
C PRO A 188 -12.59 7.00 3.29
N HIS A 189 -13.64 7.45 2.61
CA HIS A 189 -14.71 6.61 2.10
C HIS A 189 -14.27 5.64 0.98
N LEU A 190 -13.13 5.92 0.31
CA LEU A 190 -12.55 5.03 -0.72
C LEU A 190 -11.47 4.09 -0.16
N LEU A 191 -11.17 4.17 1.14
CA LEU A 191 -10.03 3.47 1.73
C LEU A 191 -10.05 1.96 1.50
N GLY A 192 -11.19 1.30 1.69
CA GLY A 192 -11.32 -0.14 1.47
C GLY A 192 -11.01 -0.55 0.03
N ALA A 193 -11.57 0.17 -0.95
CA ALA A 193 -11.35 -0.08 -2.36
C ALA A 193 -9.90 0.16 -2.78
N ILE A 194 -9.30 1.27 -2.34
CA ILE A 194 -7.91 1.63 -2.64
C ILE A 194 -6.93 0.65 -2.00
N ALA A 195 -7.17 0.22 -0.76
CA ALA A 195 -6.31 -0.73 -0.08
C ALA A 195 -6.33 -2.11 -0.77
N VAL A 196 -7.52 -2.64 -1.08
CA VAL A 196 -7.64 -3.90 -1.82
C VAL A 196 -6.95 -3.80 -3.17
N ALA A 197 -7.15 -2.71 -3.91
CA ALA A 197 -6.47 -2.47 -5.17
C ALA A 197 -4.94 -2.47 -4.97
N ALA A 198 -4.41 -1.62 -4.10
CA ALA A 198 -2.97 -1.47 -3.88
C ALA A 198 -2.28 -2.79 -3.51
N TYR A 199 -2.84 -3.54 -2.56
CA TYR A 199 -2.23 -4.81 -2.12
C TYR A 199 -2.41 -5.95 -3.12
N SER A 200 -3.55 -6.00 -3.83
CA SER A 200 -3.75 -7.00 -4.89
C SER A 200 -2.74 -6.82 -6.02
N TYR A 201 -2.43 -5.57 -6.41
CA TYR A 201 -1.49 -5.31 -7.51
C TYR A 201 -0.04 -5.56 -7.10
N MET A 202 0.34 -5.34 -5.84
CA MET A 202 1.65 -5.74 -5.34
C MET A 202 1.87 -7.25 -5.53
N ALA A 203 0.85 -8.06 -5.27
CA ALA A 203 0.92 -9.50 -5.49
C ALA A 203 1.01 -9.89 -6.98
N LEU A 204 0.45 -9.07 -7.88
CA LEU A 204 0.45 -9.30 -9.32
C LEU A 204 1.71 -8.80 -10.03
N ILE A 205 2.67 -8.20 -9.33
CA ILE A 205 3.95 -7.72 -9.88
C ILE A 205 4.64 -8.76 -10.79
N PRO A 206 4.80 -10.05 -10.36
CA PRO A 206 5.44 -11.06 -11.19
C PRO A 206 4.69 -11.39 -12.49
N LEU A 207 3.41 -11.05 -12.58
CA LEU A 207 2.57 -11.24 -13.77
C LEU A 207 2.53 -10.02 -14.67
N ILE A 208 2.49 -8.81 -14.10
CA ILE A 208 2.31 -7.55 -14.84
C ILE A 208 3.63 -7.03 -15.39
N GLN A 209 4.71 -7.06 -14.60
CA GLN A 209 5.99 -6.47 -15.02
C GLN A 209 6.69 -7.19 -16.17
N PRO A 210 6.82 -8.54 -16.19
CA PRO A 210 7.59 -9.21 -17.25
C PRO A 210 7.06 -8.99 -18.68
N PRO A 211 5.75 -9.01 -18.96
CA PRO A 211 5.22 -8.66 -20.28
C PRO A 211 5.61 -7.24 -20.71
N ILE A 212 5.51 -6.25 -19.83
CA ILE A 212 5.86 -4.86 -20.11
C ILE A 212 7.36 -4.72 -20.38
N MET A 213 8.20 -5.39 -19.56
CA MET A 213 9.66 -5.45 -19.77
C MET A 213 10.01 -6.02 -21.13
N ASN A 214 9.38 -7.13 -21.52
CA ASN A 214 9.65 -7.80 -22.78
C ASN A 214 9.17 -6.98 -24.00
N LEU A 215 8.09 -6.24 -23.85
CA LEU A 215 7.56 -5.37 -24.91
C LEU A 215 8.44 -4.12 -25.14
N MET A 216 8.98 -3.55 -24.06
CA MET A 216 9.67 -2.24 -24.13
C MET A 216 11.19 -2.37 -24.31
N THR A 217 11.78 -3.55 -24.07
CA THR A 217 13.24 -3.75 -24.16
C THR A 217 13.62 -4.82 -25.17
N THR A 218 14.77 -4.65 -25.83
CA THR A 218 15.30 -5.68 -26.74
C THR A 218 16.03 -6.80 -25.99
N PRO A 219 16.15 -8.02 -26.58
CA PRO A 219 16.93 -9.11 -25.97
C PRO A 219 18.38 -8.72 -25.64
N GLU A 220 19.02 -7.91 -26.48
CA GLU A 220 20.38 -7.42 -26.28
C GLU A 220 20.46 -6.51 -25.05
N GLN A 221 19.53 -5.61 -24.90
CA GLN A 221 19.44 -4.70 -23.73
C GLN A 221 19.26 -5.48 -22.43
N ARG A 222 18.45 -6.54 -22.45
CA ARG A 222 18.21 -7.41 -21.27
C ARG A 222 19.44 -8.21 -20.84
N LYS A 223 20.37 -8.47 -21.77
CA LYS A 223 21.62 -9.20 -21.51
C LYS A 223 22.74 -8.32 -20.94
N ILE A 224 22.60 -7.02 -20.91
CA ILE A 224 23.63 -6.09 -20.42
C ILE A 224 23.99 -6.43 -18.97
N LYS A 225 25.26 -6.75 -18.74
CA LYS A 225 25.82 -6.95 -17.40
C LYS A 225 26.26 -5.61 -16.84
N MET A 226 25.85 -5.33 -15.61
CA MET A 226 26.27 -4.14 -14.92
C MET A 226 27.55 -4.39 -14.12
N VAL A 227 28.43 -3.39 -14.10
CA VAL A 227 29.67 -3.42 -13.32
C VAL A 227 29.33 -3.26 -11.84
N GLN A 228 30.09 -3.93 -10.96
CA GLN A 228 29.95 -3.83 -9.53
C GLN A 228 29.99 -2.35 -9.07
N THR A 229 29.05 -1.98 -8.22
CA THR A 229 28.96 -0.63 -7.66
C THR A 229 30.05 -0.40 -6.60
N ARG A 230 30.35 0.89 -6.31
CA ARG A 230 31.31 1.26 -5.26
C ARG A 230 30.83 0.76 -3.89
N THR A 231 31.76 0.50 -3.01
CA THR A 231 31.47 0.27 -1.58
C THR A 231 31.04 1.58 -0.93
N VAL A 232 30.00 1.51 -0.08
CA VAL A 232 29.47 2.64 0.69
C VAL A 232 30.02 2.59 2.10
N SER A 233 30.53 3.71 2.60
CA SER A 233 31.07 3.80 3.95
C SER A 233 29.95 3.76 5.01
N LYS A 234 30.28 3.31 6.23
CA LYS A 234 29.34 3.31 7.36
C LYS A 234 28.85 4.72 7.68
N ALA A 235 29.71 5.71 7.58
CA ALA A 235 29.36 7.12 7.81
C ALA A 235 28.28 7.59 6.81
N GLU A 236 28.44 7.30 5.51
CA GLU A 236 27.45 7.65 4.49
C GLU A 236 26.08 7.02 4.83
N LYS A 237 26.04 5.75 5.24
CA LYS A 237 24.83 5.03 5.60
C LYS A 237 24.12 5.61 6.84
N ILE A 238 24.86 6.14 7.80
CA ILE A 238 24.31 6.78 9.02
C ILE A 238 23.83 8.21 8.73
N ILE A 239 24.59 8.97 7.95
CA ILE A 239 24.27 10.38 7.67
C ILE A 239 23.07 10.49 6.71
N PHE A 240 22.94 9.57 5.77
CA PHE A 240 21.89 9.60 4.74
C PHE A 240 20.46 9.69 5.31
N PRO A 241 20.00 8.83 6.23
CA PRO A 241 18.65 8.92 6.76
C PRO A 241 18.38 10.22 7.50
N ILE A 242 19.38 10.78 8.18
CA ILE A 242 19.26 12.07 8.88
C ILE A 242 19.07 13.20 7.86
N LEU A 243 19.92 13.26 6.84
CA LEU A 243 19.84 14.30 5.80
C LEU A 243 18.53 14.22 5.02
N VAL A 244 18.09 13.00 4.62
CA VAL A 244 16.83 12.83 3.89
C VAL A 244 15.66 13.28 4.75
N THR A 245 15.63 12.91 6.03
CA THR A 245 14.55 13.33 6.94
C THR A 245 14.47 14.86 7.01
N ILE A 246 15.59 15.54 7.28
CA ILE A 246 15.62 17.00 7.41
C ILE A 246 15.21 17.66 6.09
N PHE A 247 15.81 17.24 4.98
CA PHE A 247 15.57 17.87 3.68
C PHE A 247 14.12 17.69 3.21
N VAL A 248 13.58 16.45 3.29
CA VAL A 248 12.23 16.17 2.82
C VAL A 248 11.17 16.77 3.74
N ALA A 249 11.38 16.74 5.07
CA ALA A 249 10.43 17.33 6.02
C ALA A 249 10.38 18.88 5.92
N LEU A 250 11.51 19.52 5.58
CA LEU A 250 11.54 20.98 5.33
C LEU A 250 10.87 21.34 4.00
N LEU A 251 10.97 20.47 2.99
CA LEU A 251 10.35 20.69 1.68
C LEU A 251 8.85 20.40 1.69
N LEU A 252 8.45 19.31 2.34
CA LEU A 252 7.07 18.79 2.41
C LEU A 252 6.75 18.37 3.85
N PRO A 253 6.35 19.31 4.73
CA PRO A 253 6.11 19.04 6.16
C PRO A 253 5.14 17.89 6.42
N ASP A 254 4.12 17.71 5.59
CA ASP A 254 3.12 16.65 5.72
C ASP A 254 3.68 15.24 5.61
N THR A 255 4.87 15.06 5.01
CA THR A 255 5.55 13.77 4.89
C THR A 255 6.44 13.45 6.09
N ALA A 256 6.66 14.41 6.99
CA ALA A 256 7.64 14.27 8.08
C ALA A 256 7.41 13.01 8.92
N ALA A 257 6.15 12.66 9.19
CA ALA A 257 5.81 11.46 9.94
C ALA A 257 6.21 10.16 9.19
N LEU A 258 5.87 10.07 7.89
CA LEU A 258 6.18 8.90 7.06
C LEU A 258 7.68 8.73 6.84
N ILE A 259 8.33 9.76 6.31
CA ILE A 259 9.76 9.75 6.01
C ILE A 259 10.58 9.65 7.28
N GLY A 260 10.19 10.37 8.34
CA GLY A 260 10.87 10.30 9.64
C GLY A 260 10.86 8.89 10.22
N CYS A 261 9.71 8.21 10.20
CA CYS A 261 9.62 6.82 10.65
C CYS A 261 10.46 5.87 9.80
N LEU A 262 10.41 5.98 8.46
CA LEU A 262 11.22 5.19 7.54
C LEU A 262 12.72 5.35 7.85
N MET A 263 13.16 6.59 7.93
CA MET A 263 14.57 6.91 8.13
C MET A 263 15.04 6.61 9.55
N PHE A 264 14.17 6.73 10.56
CA PHE A 264 14.49 6.29 11.92
C PHE A 264 14.73 4.79 12.00
N GLY A 265 13.85 3.98 11.39
CA GLY A 265 14.06 2.53 11.31
C GLY A 265 15.38 2.18 10.63
N ASN A 266 15.70 2.87 9.53
CA ASN A 266 16.97 2.66 8.83
C ASN A 266 18.19 3.12 9.65
N LEU A 267 18.10 4.24 10.34
CA LEU A 267 19.16 4.71 11.23
C LEU A 267 19.47 3.68 12.32
N CYS A 268 18.44 3.10 12.94
CA CYS A 268 18.62 2.04 13.95
C CYS A 268 19.35 0.82 13.38
N LYS A 269 19.12 0.49 12.11
CA LYS A 269 19.83 -0.59 11.40
C LYS A 269 21.29 -0.25 11.16
N GLU A 270 21.57 0.92 10.58
CA GLU A 270 22.91 1.26 10.07
C GLU A 270 23.90 1.63 11.17
N THR A 271 23.43 2.08 12.34
CA THR A 271 24.30 2.32 13.49
C THR A 271 24.98 1.05 14.01
N GLY A 272 24.25 -0.07 13.98
CA GLY A 272 24.70 -1.33 14.59
C GLY A 272 24.78 -1.30 16.12
N LEU A 273 24.30 -0.22 16.76
CA LEU A 273 24.27 -0.05 18.22
C LEU A 273 22.88 -0.37 18.80
N THR A 274 21.87 -0.37 17.96
CA THR A 274 20.45 -0.51 18.32
C THR A 274 19.81 -1.74 17.68
N ASP A 275 20.57 -2.83 17.53
CA ASP A 275 20.10 -4.08 16.88
C ASP A 275 18.86 -4.64 17.57
N ARG A 276 18.72 -4.50 18.88
CA ARG A 276 17.54 -4.90 19.64
C ARG A 276 16.27 -4.13 19.20
N LEU A 277 16.39 -2.82 18.96
CA LEU A 277 15.27 -2.01 18.45
C LEU A 277 14.96 -2.35 17.01
N ARG A 278 16.01 -2.50 16.18
CA ARG A 278 15.87 -2.95 14.80
C ARG A 278 15.11 -4.27 14.71
N ASP A 279 15.50 -5.27 15.51
CA ASP A 279 14.85 -6.58 15.52
C ASP A 279 13.37 -6.47 15.91
N THR A 280 13.06 -5.68 16.94
CA THR A 280 11.68 -5.42 17.35
C THR A 280 10.87 -4.74 16.24
N MET A 281 11.43 -3.74 15.57
CA MET A 281 10.75 -2.99 14.50
C MET A 281 10.45 -3.85 13.29
N GLN A 282 11.42 -4.65 12.83
CA GLN A 282 11.28 -5.45 11.62
C GLN A 282 10.46 -6.73 11.81
N ASN A 283 10.28 -7.20 13.05
CA ASN A 283 9.57 -8.44 13.37
C ASN A 283 8.32 -8.15 14.20
N ALA A 284 8.42 -7.98 15.52
CA ALA A 284 7.28 -7.91 16.42
C ALA A 284 6.36 -6.71 16.12
N LEU A 285 6.91 -5.51 16.03
CA LEU A 285 6.15 -4.30 15.77
C LEU A 285 5.46 -4.38 14.40
N MET A 286 6.21 -4.75 13.36
CA MET A 286 5.70 -4.88 12.00
C MET A 286 4.53 -5.85 11.94
N ASN A 287 4.65 -7.02 12.57
CA ASN A 287 3.60 -8.04 12.59
C ASN A 287 2.35 -7.57 13.35
N ILE A 288 2.51 -6.99 14.54
CA ILE A 288 1.39 -6.46 15.34
C ILE A 288 0.64 -5.38 14.55
N VAL A 289 1.37 -4.43 14.01
CA VAL A 289 0.76 -3.33 13.26
C VAL A 289 0.10 -3.82 11.98
N THR A 290 0.68 -4.80 11.29
CA THR A 290 0.09 -5.43 10.11
C THR A 290 -1.24 -6.10 10.44
N ILE A 291 -1.36 -6.82 11.55
CA ILE A 291 -2.61 -7.43 12.01
C ILE A 291 -3.68 -6.35 12.24
N LEU A 292 -3.34 -5.33 13.03
CA LEU A 292 -4.29 -4.27 13.38
C LEU A 292 -4.72 -3.46 12.15
N LEU A 293 -3.77 -3.08 11.31
CA LEU A 293 -4.02 -2.34 10.06
C LEU A 293 -4.92 -3.13 9.12
N SER A 294 -4.56 -4.38 8.83
CA SER A 294 -5.26 -5.18 7.83
C SER A 294 -6.71 -5.47 8.24
N LEU A 295 -6.95 -5.83 9.49
CA LEU A 295 -8.32 -6.03 10.00
C LEU A 295 -9.12 -4.73 9.96
N SER A 296 -8.54 -3.61 10.38
CA SER A 296 -9.21 -2.30 10.41
C SER A 296 -9.53 -1.80 8.99
N VAL A 297 -8.61 -1.97 8.04
CA VAL A 297 -8.85 -1.60 6.64
C VAL A 297 -9.94 -2.49 6.03
N GLY A 298 -9.90 -3.80 6.31
CA GLY A 298 -10.95 -4.72 5.89
C GLY A 298 -12.32 -4.34 6.43
N ALA A 299 -12.38 -3.80 7.65
CA ALA A 299 -13.63 -3.34 8.27
C ALA A 299 -14.30 -2.21 7.49
N THR A 300 -13.56 -1.38 6.76
CA THR A 300 -14.14 -0.31 5.92
C THR A 300 -14.81 -0.82 4.64
N MET A 301 -14.70 -2.11 4.34
CA MET A 301 -15.34 -2.75 3.19
C MET A 301 -16.80 -3.11 3.49
N VAL A 302 -17.60 -2.11 3.78
CA VAL A 302 -19.04 -2.27 4.00
C VAL A 302 -19.77 -2.37 2.67
N GLY A 303 -20.74 -3.26 2.55
CA GLY A 303 -21.43 -3.54 1.27
C GLY A 303 -22.01 -2.31 0.58
N SER A 304 -22.62 -1.40 1.33
CA SER A 304 -23.21 -0.17 0.80
C SER A 304 -22.22 0.81 0.18
N THR A 305 -20.99 0.84 0.69
CA THR A 305 -19.94 1.76 0.21
C THR A 305 -18.99 1.10 -0.79
N PHE A 306 -18.80 -0.22 -0.67
CA PHE A 306 -17.85 -0.96 -1.48
C PHE A 306 -18.44 -1.44 -2.84
N LEU A 307 -19.69 -1.87 -2.86
CA LEU A 307 -20.37 -2.39 -4.08
C LEU A 307 -20.87 -1.24 -4.96
N THR A 308 -19.95 -0.40 -5.41
CA THR A 308 -20.26 0.78 -6.23
C THR A 308 -19.50 0.74 -7.56
N ALA A 309 -19.99 1.47 -8.55
CA ALA A 309 -19.27 1.67 -9.82
C ALA A 309 -17.90 2.34 -9.60
N SER A 310 -17.76 3.16 -8.56
CA SER A 310 -16.50 3.80 -8.18
C SER A 310 -15.43 2.78 -7.80
N THR A 311 -15.78 1.76 -7.04
CA THR A 311 -14.85 0.66 -6.69
C THR A 311 -14.30 -0.05 -7.92
N LEU A 312 -15.18 -0.37 -8.90
CA LEU A 312 -14.73 -0.99 -10.15
C LEU A 312 -13.79 -0.09 -10.94
N LYS A 313 -14.11 1.21 -11.04
CA LYS A 313 -13.24 2.21 -11.68
C LYS A 313 -11.86 2.27 -11.00
N ILE A 314 -11.82 2.27 -9.66
CA ILE A 314 -10.58 2.28 -8.87
C ILE A 314 -9.73 1.04 -9.17
N VAL A 315 -10.36 -0.15 -9.18
CA VAL A 315 -9.68 -1.41 -9.48
C VAL A 315 -9.06 -1.36 -10.89
N VAL A 316 -9.82 -1.00 -11.92
CA VAL A 316 -9.31 -0.94 -13.30
C VAL A 316 -8.19 0.11 -13.43
N LEU A 317 -8.42 1.30 -12.89
CA LEU A 317 -7.44 2.39 -12.97
C LEU A 317 -6.14 2.07 -12.24
N GLY A 318 -6.23 1.35 -11.12
CA GLY A 318 -5.06 0.91 -10.36
C GLY A 318 -4.16 -0.06 -11.13
N VAL A 319 -4.75 -1.07 -11.87
CA VAL A 319 -3.97 -1.97 -12.75
C VAL A 319 -3.24 -1.16 -13.82
N VAL A 320 -3.96 -0.25 -14.47
CA VAL A 320 -3.40 0.63 -15.51
C VAL A 320 -2.30 1.50 -14.94
N ALA A 321 -2.53 2.12 -13.79
CA ALA A 321 -1.55 2.96 -13.08
C ALA A 321 -0.26 2.21 -12.80
N PHE A 322 -0.35 1.00 -12.27
CA PHE A 322 0.79 0.16 -11.97
C PHE A 322 1.57 -0.24 -13.24
N GLY A 323 0.86 -0.58 -14.32
CA GLY A 323 1.46 -0.86 -15.63
C GLY A 323 2.23 0.35 -16.16
N ILE A 324 1.65 1.55 -16.05
CA ILE A 324 2.26 2.82 -16.48
C ILE A 324 3.48 3.16 -15.62
N SER A 325 3.43 2.93 -14.30
CA SER A 325 4.58 3.12 -13.41
C SER A 325 5.75 2.23 -13.81
N THR A 326 5.48 0.96 -14.10
CA THR A 326 6.49 0.02 -14.60
C THR A 326 7.08 0.51 -15.94
N ALA A 327 6.22 0.94 -16.86
CA ALA A 327 6.64 1.47 -18.16
C ALA A 327 7.46 2.76 -18.00
N GLY A 328 7.04 3.68 -17.13
CA GLY A 328 7.76 4.92 -16.83
C GLY A 328 9.17 4.66 -16.28
N GLY A 329 9.28 3.75 -15.32
CA GLY A 329 10.58 3.32 -14.80
C GLY A 329 11.47 2.69 -15.88
N LEU A 330 10.90 1.84 -16.75
CA LEU A 330 11.63 1.25 -17.90
C LEU A 330 12.06 2.31 -18.91
N LEU A 331 11.22 3.30 -19.21
CA LEU A 331 11.60 4.44 -20.07
C LEU A 331 12.79 5.19 -19.49
N GLY A 332 12.75 5.49 -18.18
CA GLY A 332 13.91 6.05 -17.47
C GLY A 332 15.16 5.17 -17.61
N GLY A 333 15.00 3.86 -17.45
CA GLY A 333 16.06 2.86 -17.64
C GLY A 333 16.62 2.85 -19.06
N LEU A 334 15.78 2.94 -20.09
CA LEU A 334 16.19 3.03 -21.51
C LEU A 334 16.96 4.33 -21.79
N VAL A 335 16.46 5.46 -21.27
CA VAL A 335 17.17 6.75 -21.39
C VAL A 335 18.54 6.67 -20.73
N MET A 336 18.61 6.12 -19.53
CA MET A 336 19.87 5.95 -18.80
C MET A 336 20.82 4.96 -19.52
N CYS A 337 20.30 3.87 -20.08
CA CYS A 337 21.06 2.92 -20.90
C CYS A 337 21.71 3.65 -22.09
N LYS A 338 20.91 4.44 -22.83
CA LYS A 338 21.40 5.21 -23.99
C LYS A 338 22.43 6.26 -23.57
N ALA A 339 22.16 7.00 -22.50
CA ALA A 339 23.04 8.07 -21.99
C ALA A 339 24.39 7.53 -21.47
N THR A 340 24.42 6.27 -21.01
CA THR A 340 25.65 5.62 -20.52
C THR A 340 26.37 4.79 -21.57
N GLY A 341 25.93 4.81 -22.84
CA GLY A 341 26.52 4.00 -23.92
C GLY A 341 26.35 2.50 -23.71
N GLY A 342 25.19 2.06 -23.19
CA GLY A 342 24.88 0.64 -23.00
C GLY A 342 25.45 0.00 -21.72
N LYS A 343 25.89 0.80 -20.75
CA LYS A 343 26.46 0.29 -19.49
C LYS A 343 25.41 -0.05 -18.42
N VAL A 344 24.23 0.53 -18.53
CA VAL A 344 23.11 0.33 -17.60
C VAL A 344 22.08 -0.57 -18.25
N ASN A 345 21.69 -1.64 -17.55
CA ASN A 345 20.60 -2.50 -18.00
C ASN A 345 19.25 -1.83 -17.73
N PRO A 346 18.42 -1.57 -18.76
CA PRO A 346 17.16 -0.85 -18.58
C PRO A 346 16.15 -1.57 -17.70
N LEU A 347 16.27 -2.89 -17.51
CA LEU A 347 15.39 -3.66 -16.64
C LEU A 347 15.36 -3.14 -15.19
N ILE A 348 16.47 -2.55 -14.70
CA ILE A 348 16.48 -2.02 -13.33
C ILE A 348 15.49 -0.87 -13.13
N GLY A 349 15.12 -0.18 -14.21
CA GLY A 349 14.13 0.89 -14.15
C GLY A 349 12.73 0.41 -13.74
N SER A 350 12.34 -0.81 -14.12
CA SER A 350 11.04 -1.38 -13.69
C SER A 350 10.96 -1.59 -12.18
N ALA A 351 12.10 -1.66 -11.49
CA ALA A 351 12.16 -1.75 -10.05
C ALA A 351 11.92 -0.40 -9.33
N GLY A 352 11.80 0.71 -10.08
CA GLY A 352 11.53 2.04 -9.52
C GLY A 352 10.16 2.19 -8.82
N VAL A 353 9.26 1.21 -8.93
CA VAL A 353 8.04 1.13 -8.12
C VAL A 353 8.39 0.73 -6.68
N SER A 354 7.60 1.20 -5.70
CA SER A 354 7.92 1.08 -4.28
C SER A 354 7.76 -0.32 -3.67
N ALA A 355 7.41 -1.33 -4.45
CA ALA A 355 7.22 -2.71 -3.98
C ALA A 355 8.56 -3.39 -3.67
N VAL A 356 9.11 -3.11 -2.50
CA VAL A 356 10.41 -3.61 -2.03
C VAL A 356 10.25 -4.96 -1.30
N PRO A 357 11.07 -5.96 -1.57
CA PRO A 357 12.07 -6.10 -2.65
C PRO A 357 11.52 -6.78 -3.92
N MET A 358 10.20 -6.91 -4.06
CA MET A 358 9.57 -7.77 -5.06
C MET A 358 9.86 -7.32 -6.49
N ALA A 359 9.74 -6.02 -6.78
CA ALA A 359 10.00 -5.48 -8.11
C ALA A 359 11.47 -5.66 -8.53
N ALA A 360 12.42 -5.52 -7.60
CA ALA A 360 13.83 -5.77 -7.85
C ALA A 360 14.11 -7.26 -8.16
N ARG A 361 13.44 -8.17 -7.45
CA ARG A 361 13.53 -9.62 -7.73
C ARG A 361 13.01 -9.98 -9.11
N VAL A 362 11.89 -9.38 -9.54
CA VAL A 362 11.32 -9.60 -10.86
C VAL A 362 12.25 -9.07 -11.95
N SER A 363 12.84 -7.90 -11.78
CA SER A 363 13.85 -7.35 -12.69
C SER A 363 15.05 -8.30 -12.84
N ASN A 364 15.55 -8.83 -11.73
CA ASN A 364 16.63 -9.81 -11.70
C ASN A 364 16.25 -11.12 -12.40
N MET A 365 15.05 -11.64 -12.13
CA MET A 365 14.54 -12.88 -12.75
C MET A 365 14.44 -12.75 -14.26
N VAL A 366 13.93 -11.63 -14.79
CA VAL A 366 13.86 -11.39 -16.24
C VAL A 366 15.25 -11.24 -16.84
N GLY A 367 16.17 -10.56 -16.16
CA GLY A 367 17.58 -10.46 -16.57
C GLY A 367 18.26 -11.82 -16.66
N GLN A 368 18.11 -12.68 -15.65
CA GLN A 368 18.68 -14.03 -15.61
C GLN A 368 18.09 -14.97 -16.66
N LYS A 369 16.80 -14.84 -17.00
CA LYS A 369 16.19 -15.61 -18.10
C LYS A 369 16.84 -15.32 -19.45
N ASN A 370 17.34 -14.10 -19.66
CA ASN A 370 18.02 -13.70 -20.90
C ASN A 370 19.54 -13.95 -20.87
N ASN A 371 20.14 -13.93 -19.69
CA ASN A 371 21.55 -14.21 -19.45
C ASN A 371 21.73 -14.73 -18.01
N PRO A 372 21.94 -16.06 -17.80
CA PRO A 372 22.04 -16.68 -16.48
C PRO A 372 23.12 -16.10 -15.57
N SER A 373 24.16 -15.49 -16.14
CA SER A 373 25.23 -14.83 -15.37
C SER A 373 24.96 -13.37 -15.04
N ASN A 374 23.74 -12.86 -15.32
CA ASN A 374 23.36 -11.48 -15.09
C ASN A 374 22.64 -11.32 -13.75
N PHE A 375 23.35 -10.85 -12.73
CA PHE A 375 22.83 -10.62 -11.39
C PHE A 375 22.48 -9.12 -11.23
N LEU A 376 21.22 -8.77 -11.53
CA LEU A 376 20.73 -7.39 -11.47
C LEU A 376 20.19 -6.99 -10.11
N LEU A 377 20.02 -7.91 -9.16
CA LEU A 377 19.31 -7.66 -7.90
C LEU A 377 19.85 -6.43 -7.16
N MET A 378 21.16 -6.39 -6.92
CA MET A 378 21.78 -5.26 -6.19
C MET A 378 21.62 -3.92 -6.92
N HIS A 379 21.67 -3.94 -8.25
CA HIS A 379 21.47 -2.74 -9.08
C HIS A 379 20.00 -2.30 -9.11
N ALA A 380 19.07 -3.24 -9.12
CA ALA A 380 17.63 -3.00 -9.11
C ALA A 380 17.12 -2.54 -7.73
N MET A 381 17.80 -2.92 -6.64
CA MET A 381 17.46 -2.44 -5.29
C MET A 381 17.61 -0.92 -5.14
N GLY A 382 18.58 -0.29 -5.82
CA GLY A 382 18.75 1.17 -5.80
C GLY A 382 17.48 1.92 -6.26
N PRO A 383 17.00 1.72 -7.50
CA PRO A 383 15.74 2.28 -7.96
C PRO A 383 14.54 1.86 -7.12
N ASN A 384 14.50 0.63 -6.62
CA ASN A 384 13.38 0.11 -5.82
C ASN A 384 13.22 0.88 -4.51
N VAL A 385 14.31 1.11 -3.82
CA VAL A 385 14.33 1.90 -2.58
C VAL A 385 14.10 3.40 -2.86
N ALA A 386 14.60 3.90 -4.00
CA ALA A 386 14.30 5.25 -4.46
C ALA A 386 12.80 5.46 -4.70
N GLY A 387 12.09 4.42 -5.16
CA GLY A 387 10.64 4.40 -5.32
C GLY A 387 9.89 4.66 -4.02
N VAL A 388 10.34 4.07 -2.89
CA VAL A 388 9.70 4.29 -1.56
C VAL A 388 9.79 5.76 -1.13
N ILE A 389 10.96 6.36 -1.30
CA ILE A 389 11.11 7.80 -1.04
C ILE A 389 10.25 8.60 -2.01
N GLY A 390 10.21 8.20 -3.28
CA GLY A 390 9.43 8.86 -4.33
C GLY A 390 7.92 8.81 -4.07
N SER A 391 7.37 7.66 -3.65
CA SER A 391 5.94 7.54 -3.31
C SER A 391 5.56 8.38 -2.09
N ALA A 392 6.41 8.42 -1.06
CA ALA A 392 6.19 9.25 0.12
C ALA A 392 6.22 10.76 -0.25
N ILE A 393 7.16 11.19 -1.10
CA ILE A 393 7.23 12.56 -1.60
C ILE A 393 5.99 12.89 -2.46
N ALA A 394 5.57 11.97 -3.34
CA ALA A 394 4.37 12.15 -4.16
C ALA A 394 3.11 12.29 -3.28
N ALA A 395 2.98 11.48 -2.22
CA ALA A 395 1.89 11.60 -1.27
C ALA A 395 1.88 12.95 -0.55
N GLY A 396 3.05 13.42 -0.11
CA GLY A 396 3.17 14.75 0.52
C GLY A 396 2.80 15.89 -0.42
N PHE A 397 3.24 15.81 -1.67
CA PHE A 397 2.85 16.78 -2.70
C PHE A 397 1.32 16.79 -2.92
N LEU A 398 0.71 15.59 -3.05
CA LEU A 398 -0.73 15.47 -3.23
C LEU A 398 -1.51 15.96 -2.00
N LEU A 399 -0.97 15.74 -0.79
CA LEU A 399 -1.56 16.30 0.44
C LEU A 399 -1.48 17.81 0.46
N GLN A 400 -0.37 18.41 0.09
CA GLN A 400 -0.20 19.86 0.08
C GLN A 400 -1.13 20.56 -0.93
N VAL A 401 -1.48 19.86 -2.03
CA VAL A 401 -2.33 20.43 -3.10
C VAL A 401 -3.82 20.21 -2.81
N PHE A 402 -4.20 19.10 -2.19
CA PHE A 402 -5.61 18.66 -2.06
C PHE A 402 -6.06 18.44 -0.61
N GLY A 403 -5.17 18.57 0.39
CA GLY A 403 -5.43 18.38 1.81
C GLY A 403 -5.91 19.61 2.60
#